data_51b7d5c7aab58346dc8a377a4fff399a
#
_entry.id   51b7d5c7aab58346dc8a377a4fff399a
#
_cell.length_a   1.000
_cell.length_b   1.000
_cell.length_c   1.000
_cell.angle_alpha   90.00
_cell.angle_beta   90.00
_cell.angle_gamma   90.00
#
_symmetry.space_group_name_H-M   'P 1'
#
loop_
_entity.id
_entity.type
_entity.pdbx_description
1 polymer ?
#
loop_
_entity_poly.entity_id
_entity_poly.type
_entity_poly.pdbx_seq_one_letter_code
_entity_poly.pdbx_strand_id
1 'polypeptide(L)'
;MEPSPDTAAPTGGSGEAQARAMTGDGRRIRQAVVVIHGIGEQRPMDTLRGFVDAVLPDSPDYDTKYRSKPDAMGDLLETRRLQAPAKERQGRPQTDFYEYYWAHHMEGSKYSHVFRWMLWLLFRRPSAIPGALRPAWFTSWGLLVFAIVLLVAGSWVDATSGSHLFDWVGKWIFAGGVLTFILQSIASYIVLGYVADAARYLTPNPGNIEARNKIRSEGIKLVRSLHESGKYSRIVIVGHSLGSVIGFDIIRNLWGDLRQPETPHPQKQPELKSFEEAAGRLDAAQPTPTEIEAFQQAQHRLWSEFRAVGVPWLVTDFVTLGSPLTHAQLLMADNEADFLRRKAQHEYPCCPPGDNDTLGYETRYRIQQGGETLIRSVRVAHHGAPFCCTRWTNLYFPYRRLIFGDLIGGPLNGVLGNGIRDISVVPSTGRRLDGTLLSHVRYWTPGETVQRAAARSDSKPSLEALRSALRLEFLRRKRARANTDAAP
;
A
#
# COMPACT_ATOMS: atom_id res chain seq x y z
N MET A 1 47.70 50.59 -24.54
CA MET A 1 47.53 49.24 -24.02
C MET A 1 46.04 49.14 -23.51
N GLU A 2 45.26 48.50 -24.36
CA GLU A 2 43.81 48.43 -24.23
C GLU A 2 43.39 47.45 -23.06
N PRO A 3 42.28 47.70 -22.42
CA PRO A 3 41.68 46.74 -21.46
C PRO A 3 40.78 45.76 -22.22
N SER A 4 40.89 44.49 -21.85
CA SER A 4 40.08 43.35 -22.30
C SER A 4 38.62 43.44 -21.87
N PRO A 5 37.68 42.83 -22.62
CA PRO A 5 36.26 43.01 -22.42
C PRO A 5 35.61 42.03 -21.43
N ASP A 6 34.58 42.57 -20.84
CA ASP A 6 33.50 41.98 -20.04
C ASP A 6 33.26 40.50 -20.18
N THR A 7 33.27 39.81 -19.01
CA THR A 7 32.56 38.57 -18.77
C THR A 7 31.17 38.87 -18.28
N ALA A 8 30.21 38.74 -19.16
CA ALA A 8 28.78 38.81 -18.83
C ALA A 8 28.38 37.72 -17.85
N ALA A 9 27.79 38.12 -16.73
CA ALA A 9 27.16 37.26 -15.75
C ALA A 9 25.89 36.56 -16.34
N PRO A 10 25.63 35.30 -16.02
CA PRO A 10 24.40 34.65 -16.46
C PRO A 10 23.20 35.16 -15.66
N THR A 11 22.34 35.84 -16.39
CA THR A 11 21.09 36.46 -15.92
C THR A 11 20.08 35.48 -15.38
N GLY A 12 19.62 35.69 -14.16
CA GLY A 12 18.21 35.85 -13.80
C GLY A 12 17.20 34.72 -13.96
N GLY A 13 17.58 33.45 -14.27
CA GLY A 13 16.56 32.37 -14.40
C GLY A 13 16.42 31.42 -13.18
N SER A 14 17.40 31.39 -12.29
CA SER A 14 17.46 30.44 -11.17
C SER A 14 16.74 30.95 -9.90
N GLY A 15 16.66 32.23 -9.68
CA GLY A 15 16.07 32.82 -8.49
C GLY A 15 14.53 32.69 -8.42
N GLU A 16 13.85 32.90 -9.54
CA GLU A 16 12.37 32.77 -9.59
C GLU A 16 11.90 31.32 -9.49
N ALA A 17 12.63 30.36 -10.03
CA ALA A 17 12.32 28.94 -9.90
C ALA A 17 12.56 28.44 -8.47
N GLN A 18 13.58 28.92 -7.77
CA GLN A 18 13.81 28.63 -6.36
C GLN A 18 12.74 29.26 -5.44
N ALA A 19 12.30 30.47 -5.71
CA ALA A 19 11.24 31.14 -4.96
C ALA A 19 9.88 30.42 -5.06
N ARG A 20 9.60 29.76 -6.20
CA ARG A 20 8.34 29.02 -6.43
C ARG A 20 8.30 27.61 -5.80
N ALA A 21 9.43 27.07 -5.33
CA ALA A 21 9.52 25.82 -4.60
C ALA A 21 9.50 25.99 -3.07
N MET A 22 9.14 27.16 -2.59
CA MET A 22 9.05 27.48 -1.17
C MET A 22 7.61 27.49 -0.69
N THR A 23 7.40 27.15 0.58
CA THR A 23 6.12 27.37 1.28
C THR A 23 5.88 28.87 1.47
N GLY A 24 4.63 29.30 1.81
CA GLY A 24 4.35 30.70 2.07
C GLY A 24 5.17 31.35 3.20
N ASP A 25 5.84 30.53 4.04
CA ASP A 25 6.78 30.94 5.09
C ASP A 25 8.26 30.90 4.67
N GLY A 26 8.55 30.77 3.37
CA GLY A 26 9.91 30.78 2.84
C GLY A 26 10.67 29.45 2.97
N ARG A 27 10.05 28.37 3.43
CA ARG A 27 10.71 27.05 3.54
C ARG A 27 10.66 26.27 2.23
N ARG A 28 11.73 25.53 1.92
CA ARG A 28 11.72 24.63 0.75
C ARG A 28 10.72 23.52 0.91
N ILE A 29 9.89 23.30 -0.09
CA ILE A 29 8.91 22.22 -0.11
C ILE A 29 9.65 20.88 -0.10
N ARG A 30 9.27 20.00 0.84
CA ARG A 30 9.79 18.63 0.95
C ARG A 30 8.64 17.65 1.07
N GLN A 31 8.87 16.42 0.61
CA GLN A 31 7.94 15.32 0.81
C GLN A 31 8.64 14.11 1.44
N ALA A 32 7.89 13.32 2.21
CA ALA A 32 8.32 12.06 2.76
C ALA A 32 7.60 10.90 2.06
N VAL A 33 8.30 9.80 1.86
CA VAL A 33 7.75 8.51 1.40
C VAL A 33 8.11 7.48 2.45
N VAL A 34 7.12 6.85 3.06
CA VAL A 34 7.30 5.76 4.03
C VAL A 34 7.00 4.45 3.34
N VAL A 35 8.00 3.59 3.25
CA VAL A 35 7.90 2.25 2.66
C VAL A 35 7.76 1.22 3.77
N ILE A 36 6.69 0.43 3.73
CA ILE A 36 6.41 -0.64 4.68
C ILE A 36 6.54 -1.96 3.92
N HIS A 37 7.56 -2.72 4.26
CA HIS A 37 7.88 -3.97 3.57
C HIS A 37 6.87 -5.09 3.88
N GLY A 38 6.86 -6.11 3.04
CA GLY A 38 6.08 -7.33 3.23
C GLY A 38 6.69 -8.29 4.25
N ILE A 39 6.19 -9.51 4.24
CA ILE A 39 6.65 -10.61 5.09
C ILE A 39 7.98 -11.16 4.55
N GLY A 40 8.77 -11.78 5.42
CA GLY A 40 10.02 -12.47 5.12
C GLY A 40 11.18 -11.95 5.96
N GLU A 41 12.25 -12.72 6.03
CA GLU A 41 13.52 -12.31 6.65
C GLU A 41 14.18 -11.22 5.77
N GLN A 42 13.81 -10.00 5.99
CA GLN A 42 14.39 -8.85 5.30
C GLN A 42 15.43 -8.20 6.20
N ARG A 43 16.58 -7.86 5.60
CA ARG A 43 17.56 -7.03 6.28
C ARG A 43 17.09 -5.57 6.26
N PRO A 44 17.33 -4.81 7.32
CA PRO A 44 17.05 -3.38 7.33
C PRO A 44 17.66 -2.70 6.11
N MET A 45 16.93 -1.82 5.46
CA MET A 45 17.32 -1.04 4.29
C MET A 45 17.37 -1.76 2.93
N ASP A 46 17.33 -3.10 2.87
CA ASP A 46 17.40 -3.80 1.57
C ASP A 46 16.16 -3.50 0.71
N THR A 47 14.99 -3.55 1.33
CA THR A 47 13.73 -3.20 0.64
C THR A 47 13.71 -1.75 0.22
N LEU A 48 14.11 -0.83 1.10
CA LEU A 48 14.09 0.60 0.80
C LEU A 48 15.07 0.94 -0.32
N ARG A 49 16.28 0.40 -0.31
CA ARG A 49 17.27 0.63 -1.38
C ARG A 49 16.76 0.13 -2.72
N GLY A 50 16.33 -1.13 -2.79
CA GLY A 50 15.78 -1.70 -4.01
C GLY A 50 14.57 -0.93 -4.55
N PHE A 51 13.69 -0.48 -3.67
CA PHE A 51 12.55 0.36 -4.04
C PHE A 51 12.99 1.71 -4.59
N VAL A 52 13.87 2.44 -3.91
CA VAL A 52 14.31 3.78 -4.32
C VAL A 52 15.13 3.73 -5.59
N ASP A 53 16.00 2.72 -5.74
CA ASP A 53 16.80 2.51 -6.96
C ASP A 53 15.91 2.25 -8.18
N ALA A 54 14.82 1.51 -7.99
CA ALA A 54 13.86 1.23 -9.07
C ALA A 54 12.98 2.44 -9.40
N VAL A 55 12.50 3.16 -8.39
CA VAL A 55 11.54 4.25 -8.58
C VAL A 55 12.20 5.50 -9.13
N LEU A 56 13.40 5.84 -8.64
CA LEU A 56 14.12 7.03 -9.13
C LEU A 56 14.84 6.72 -10.45
N PRO A 57 14.63 7.56 -11.47
CA PRO A 57 15.40 7.43 -12.71
C PRO A 57 16.87 7.76 -12.46
N ASP A 58 17.75 7.17 -13.26
CA ASP A 58 19.18 7.55 -13.29
C ASP A 58 19.32 9.04 -13.60
N SER A 59 20.32 9.65 -13.03
CA SER A 59 20.58 11.08 -13.23
C SER A 59 22.00 11.25 -13.76
N PRO A 60 22.16 11.79 -14.98
CA PRO A 60 23.48 12.08 -15.51
C PRO A 60 24.20 13.21 -14.73
N ASP A 61 23.44 14.01 -13.97
CA ASP A 61 23.96 15.18 -13.26
C ASP A 61 24.54 14.86 -11.87
N TYR A 62 24.37 13.61 -11.38
CA TYR A 62 24.83 13.21 -10.04
C TYR A 62 25.34 11.78 -10.03
N ASP A 63 26.45 11.53 -9.37
CA ASP A 63 27.03 10.20 -9.18
C ASP A 63 26.11 9.25 -8.41
N THR A 64 25.15 9.79 -7.65
CA THR A 64 24.21 9.01 -6.85
C THR A 64 22.79 9.53 -6.95
N LYS A 65 21.80 8.61 -7.03
CA LYS A 65 20.36 8.95 -7.07
C LYS A 65 19.88 9.63 -5.77
N TYR A 66 20.52 9.31 -4.64
CA TYR A 66 20.17 9.78 -3.31
C TYR A 66 21.39 9.76 -2.37
N ARG A 67 21.28 10.43 -1.25
CA ARG A 67 22.24 10.39 -0.14
C ARG A 67 21.63 9.64 1.04
N SER A 68 22.38 8.70 1.61
CA SER A 68 22.01 8.00 2.84
C SER A 68 22.35 8.85 4.06
N LYS A 69 21.38 9.18 4.89
CA LYS A 69 21.55 9.99 6.09
C LYS A 69 21.03 9.25 7.32
N PRO A 70 21.56 9.51 8.52
CA PRO A 70 20.97 8.97 9.74
C PRO A 70 19.48 9.29 9.80
N ASP A 71 18.67 8.32 10.24
CA ASP A 71 17.26 8.54 10.53
C ASP A 71 17.12 9.07 11.98
N ALA A 72 16.38 10.16 12.11
CA ALA A 72 16.06 10.76 13.42
C ALA A 72 14.55 10.66 13.72
N MET A 73 13.77 9.97 12.87
CA MET A 73 12.32 9.84 13.01
C MET A 73 11.91 8.48 13.54
N GLY A 74 12.68 7.44 13.26
CA GLY A 74 12.50 6.08 13.77
C GLY A 74 13.32 5.82 15.04
N ASP A 75 12.98 4.74 15.73
CA ASP A 75 13.67 4.32 16.97
C ASP A 75 14.85 3.36 16.70
N LEU A 76 14.99 2.86 15.46
CA LEU A 76 16.03 1.90 15.07
C LEU A 76 17.24 2.61 14.48
N LEU A 77 18.40 2.38 15.06
CA LEU A 77 19.68 2.93 14.57
C LEU A 77 20.15 2.32 13.26
N GLU A 78 19.68 1.12 12.94
CA GLU A 78 19.95 0.39 11.68
C GLU A 78 19.23 1.02 10.48
N THR A 79 18.15 1.75 10.70
CA THR A 79 17.42 2.43 9.63
C THR A 79 18.08 3.76 9.27
N ARG A 80 18.00 4.10 8.00
CA ARG A 80 18.55 5.36 7.46
C ARG A 80 17.54 6.00 6.51
N ARG A 81 17.54 7.31 6.48
CA ARG A 81 16.77 8.07 5.52
C ARG A 81 17.52 8.20 4.19
N LEU A 82 16.90 7.84 3.09
CA LEU A 82 17.45 8.05 1.74
C LEU A 82 16.90 9.37 1.17
N GLN A 83 17.75 10.36 1.03
CA GLN A 83 17.38 11.71 0.58
C GLN A 83 17.68 11.90 -0.89
N ALA A 84 16.65 12.02 -1.72
CA ALA A 84 16.75 12.38 -3.11
C ALA A 84 16.66 13.92 -3.27
N PRO A 85 17.59 14.55 -4.02
CA PRO A 85 17.57 15.99 -4.25
C PRO A 85 16.34 16.41 -5.05
N ALA A 86 15.95 17.67 -4.93
CA ALA A 86 14.90 18.23 -5.74
C ALA A 86 15.31 18.22 -7.23
N LYS A 87 14.34 17.88 -8.12
CA LYS A 87 14.48 18.03 -9.58
C LYS A 87 13.42 19.02 -10.06
N GLU A 88 13.74 20.28 -10.02
CA GLU A 88 12.82 21.38 -10.30
C GLU A 88 12.24 21.32 -11.71
N ARG A 89 13.06 20.97 -12.71
CA ARG A 89 12.59 20.80 -14.11
C ARG A 89 11.52 19.74 -14.26
N GLN A 90 11.54 18.70 -13.38
CA GLN A 90 10.55 17.63 -13.36
C GLN A 90 9.40 17.92 -12.39
N GLY A 91 9.47 19.01 -11.60
CA GLY A 91 8.48 19.33 -10.57
C GLY A 91 8.53 18.42 -9.33
N ARG A 92 9.64 17.70 -9.13
CA ARG A 92 9.86 16.87 -7.96
C ARG A 92 10.59 17.67 -6.87
N PRO A 93 9.96 17.88 -5.69
CA PRO A 93 10.63 18.48 -4.56
C PRO A 93 11.66 17.51 -3.96
N GLN A 94 12.47 18.00 -3.03
CA GLN A 94 13.32 17.13 -2.22
C GLN A 94 12.44 16.04 -1.58
N THR A 95 12.85 14.79 -1.77
CA THR A 95 12.09 13.62 -1.33
C THR A 95 12.94 12.80 -0.38
N ASP A 96 12.45 12.59 0.82
CA ASP A 96 13.06 11.75 1.82
C ASP A 96 12.30 10.43 1.89
N PHE A 97 13.00 9.31 1.73
CA PHE A 97 12.44 7.98 1.81
C PHE A 97 12.82 7.34 3.14
N TYR A 98 11.83 6.76 3.80
CA TYR A 98 11.92 6.10 5.08
C TYR A 98 11.47 4.65 4.95
N GLU A 99 12.09 3.74 5.68
CA GLU A 99 11.61 2.39 5.86
C GLU A 99 10.94 2.26 7.23
N TYR A 100 9.72 1.74 7.24
CA TYR A 100 9.18 1.21 8.47
C TYR A 100 9.54 -0.28 8.55
N TYR A 101 10.62 -0.58 9.26
CA TYR A 101 11.12 -1.95 9.47
C TYR A 101 10.47 -2.56 10.71
N TRP A 102 9.57 -3.50 10.52
CA TRP A 102 8.77 -4.11 11.57
C TRP A 102 9.08 -5.60 11.82
N ALA A 103 9.89 -6.25 10.97
CA ALA A 103 10.12 -7.69 10.99
C ALA A 103 10.71 -8.20 12.31
N HIS A 104 11.53 -7.38 12.99
CA HIS A 104 12.13 -7.73 14.29
C HIS A 104 11.12 -8.00 15.40
N HIS A 105 9.87 -7.53 15.29
CA HIS A 105 8.80 -7.83 16.24
C HIS A 105 8.15 -9.20 16.02
N MET A 106 8.48 -9.88 14.91
CA MET A 106 7.90 -11.16 14.56
C MET A 106 8.84 -12.35 14.78
N GLU A 107 9.95 -12.14 15.50
CA GLU A 107 10.87 -13.23 15.87
C GLU A 107 10.13 -14.33 16.64
N GLY A 108 10.50 -15.58 16.37
CA GLY A 108 9.97 -16.76 17.06
C GLY A 108 8.57 -17.18 16.62
N SER A 109 8.17 -16.91 15.37
CA SER A 109 6.93 -17.46 14.79
C SER A 109 6.96 -18.97 14.80
N LYS A 110 6.17 -19.59 15.70
CA LYS A 110 6.12 -21.06 15.84
C LYS A 110 5.29 -21.64 14.70
N TYR A 111 5.82 -22.67 14.04
CA TYR A 111 5.12 -23.43 12.99
C TYR A 111 3.71 -23.91 13.38
N SER A 112 3.44 -24.09 14.69
CA SER A 112 2.12 -24.48 15.21
C SER A 112 1.01 -23.47 14.90
N HIS A 113 1.29 -22.18 14.84
CA HIS A 113 0.28 -21.16 14.52
C HIS A 113 -0.16 -21.22 13.05
N VAL A 114 0.82 -21.45 12.16
CA VAL A 114 0.57 -21.61 10.73
C VAL A 114 -0.23 -22.86 10.45
N PHE A 115 0.19 -23.99 11.01
CA PHE A 115 -0.50 -25.27 10.86
C PHE A 115 -1.94 -25.19 11.33
N ARG A 116 -2.20 -24.55 12.47
CA ARG A 116 -3.56 -24.35 13.00
C ARG A 116 -4.40 -23.45 12.09
N TRP A 117 -3.81 -22.37 11.57
CA TRP A 117 -4.53 -21.49 10.64
C TRP A 117 -4.80 -22.17 9.29
N MET A 118 -3.85 -22.95 8.77
CA MET A 118 -4.01 -23.74 7.54
C MET A 118 -5.13 -24.79 7.70
N LEU A 119 -5.14 -25.51 8.81
CA LEU A 119 -6.24 -26.44 9.13
C LEU A 119 -7.57 -25.70 9.23
N TRP A 120 -7.59 -24.57 9.93
CA TRP A 120 -8.79 -23.73 10.03
C TRP A 120 -9.30 -23.28 8.66
N LEU A 121 -8.43 -22.87 7.73
CA LEU A 121 -8.78 -22.51 6.37
C LEU A 121 -9.30 -23.71 5.56
N LEU A 122 -8.62 -24.86 5.69
CA LEU A 122 -8.99 -26.09 4.97
C LEU A 122 -10.38 -26.59 5.36
N PHE A 123 -10.75 -26.49 6.64
CA PHE A 123 -12.05 -26.94 7.16
C PHE A 123 -13.16 -25.88 7.09
N ARG A 124 -12.92 -24.72 6.48
CA ARG A 124 -14.00 -23.77 6.22
C ARG A 124 -14.96 -24.23 5.14
N ARG A 125 -16.21 -23.77 5.23
CA ARG A 125 -17.22 -24.05 4.20
C ARG A 125 -16.81 -23.38 2.86
N PRO A 126 -17.01 -24.01 1.70
CA PRO A 126 -16.64 -23.44 0.39
C PRO A 126 -17.25 -22.08 0.12
N SER A 127 -18.45 -21.80 0.65
CA SER A 127 -19.12 -20.52 0.53
C SER A 127 -18.41 -19.37 1.27
N ALA A 128 -17.67 -19.69 2.32
CA ALA A 128 -16.90 -18.72 3.12
C ALA A 128 -15.50 -18.46 2.54
N ILE A 129 -15.11 -19.15 1.45
CA ILE A 129 -13.82 -18.96 0.79
C ILE A 129 -14.00 -17.96 -0.35
N PRO A 130 -13.21 -16.87 -0.38
CA PRO A 130 -13.20 -15.91 -1.47
C PRO A 130 -13.02 -16.59 -2.84
N GLY A 131 -13.74 -16.11 -3.86
CA GLY A 131 -13.76 -16.73 -5.19
C GLY A 131 -12.37 -16.97 -5.78
N ALA A 132 -11.43 -16.05 -5.57
CA ALA A 132 -10.05 -16.17 -6.05
C ALA A 132 -9.27 -17.33 -5.38
N LEU A 133 -9.58 -17.67 -4.13
CA LEU A 133 -8.91 -18.75 -3.38
C LEU A 133 -9.58 -20.13 -3.55
N ARG A 134 -10.82 -20.18 -4.03
CA ARG A 134 -11.56 -21.45 -4.22
C ARG A 134 -10.83 -22.48 -5.07
N PRO A 135 -10.21 -22.14 -6.23
CA PRO A 135 -9.47 -23.12 -7.01
C PRO A 135 -8.32 -23.75 -6.21
N ALA A 136 -7.55 -22.96 -5.49
CA ALA A 136 -6.45 -23.45 -4.65
C ALA A 136 -6.97 -24.33 -3.50
N TRP A 137 -8.09 -23.96 -2.88
CA TRP A 137 -8.74 -24.72 -1.83
C TRP A 137 -9.25 -26.09 -2.32
N PHE A 138 -9.95 -26.13 -3.48
CA PHE A 138 -10.38 -27.39 -4.09
C PHE A 138 -9.21 -28.28 -4.52
N THR A 139 -8.13 -27.69 -5.03
CA THR A 139 -6.90 -28.43 -5.36
C THR A 139 -6.28 -29.09 -4.12
N SER A 140 -6.23 -28.35 -3.00
CA SER A 140 -5.72 -28.89 -1.72
C SER A 140 -6.54 -30.08 -1.23
N TRP A 141 -7.87 -30.00 -1.30
CA TRP A 141 -8.76 -31.13 -0.99
C TRP A 141 -8.59 -32.29 -1.96
N GLY A 142 -8.50 -31.99 -3.26
CA GLY A 142 -8.27 -33.02 -4.30
C GLY A 142 -6.97 -33.79 -4.07
N LEU A 143 -5.89 -33.12 -3.73
CA LEU A 143 -4.60 -33.75 -3.40
C LEU A 143 -4.69 -34.58 -2.11
N LEU A 144 -5.37 -34.10 -1.09
CA LEU A 144 -5.57 -34.83 0.15
C LEU A 144 -6.38 -36.12 -0.08
N VAL A 145 -7.51 -36.02 -0.78
CA VAL A 145 -8.35 -37.17 -1.14
C VAL A 145 -7.57 -38.16 -1.99
N PHE A 146 -6.82 -37.68 -3.00
CA PHE A 146 -5.99 -38.51 -3.85
C PHE A 146 -4.91 -39.25 -3.04
N ALA A 147 -4.25 -38.58 -2.09
CA ALA A 147 -3.26 -39.21 -1.20
C ALA A 147 -3.90 -40.31 -0.32
N ILE A 148 -5.11 -40.05 0.22
CA ILE A 148 -5.85 -41.05 1.02
C ILE A 148 -6.24 -42.24 0.15
N VAL A 149 -6.75 -42.01 -1.06
CA VAL A 149 -7.12 -43.09 -2.01
C VAL A 149 -5.88 -43.95 -2.37
N LEU A 150 -4.76 -43.31 -2.60
CA LEU A 150 -3.49 -44.06 -2.87
C LEU A 150 -3.05 -44.90 -1.67
N LEU A 151 -3.17 -44.36 -0.45
CA LEU A 151 -2.85 -45.07 0.77
C LEU A 151 -3.77 -46.28 0.98
N VAL A 152 -5.08 -46.09 0.80
CA VAL A 152 -6.08 -47.14 0.96
C VAL A 152 -5.93 -48.21 -0.16
N ALA A 153 -5.81 -47.79 -1.40
CA ALA A 153 -5.59 -48.70 -2.52
C ALA A 153 -4.30 -49.47 -2.37
N GLY A 154 -3.21 -48.80 -1.94
CA GLY A 154 -1.93 -49.42 -1.66
C GLY A 154 -2.03 -50.50 -0.59
N SER A 155 -2.65 -50.21 0.55
CA SER A 155 -2.81 -51.19 1.63
C SER A 155 -3.74 -52.35 1.27
N TRP A 156 -4.75 -52.13 0.41
CA TRP A 156 -5.68 -53.17 -0.06
C TRP A 156 -5.05 -54.12 -1.04
N VAL A 157 -4.23 -53.61 -1.96
CA VAL A 157 -3.54 -54.45 -2.96
C VAL A 157 -2.41 -55.27 -2.32
N ASP A 158 -1.67 -54.70 -1.34
CA ASP A 158 -0.66 -55.42 -0.58
C ASP A 158 -1.30 -56.59 0.22
N ALA A 159 -2.50 -56.43 0.72
CA ALA A 159 -3.26 -57.46 1.44
C ALA A 159 -3.82 -58.58 0.53
N THR A 160 -3.99 -58.33 -0.80
CA THR A 160 -4.73 -59.24 -1.69
C THR A 160 -3.87 -59.93 -2.79
N SER A 161 -2.71 -59.37 -3.13
CA SER A 161 -1.96 -59.88 -4.30
C SER A 161 -0.46 -59.95 -4.02
N GLY A 162 0.07 -61.06 -3.59
CA GLY A 162 1.52 -61.31 -3.43
C GLY A 162 2.34 -61.17 -4.74
N SER A 163 2.11 -60.19 -5.58
CA SER A 163 2.70 -60.02 -6.91
C SER A 163 3.78 -58.92 -6.94
N HIS A 164 4.93 -59.23 -7.55
CA HIS A 164 6.08 -58.32 -7.80
C HIS A 164 5.77 -57.05 -8.62
N LEU A 165 4.53 -56.88 -9.13
CA LEU A 165 4.07 -55.66 -9.80
C LEU A 165 4.08 -54.48 -8.83
N PHE A 166 3.89 -54.78 -7.55
CA PHE A 166 3.85 -53.78 -6.49
C PHE A 166 5.19 -53.17 -6.14
N ASP A 167 6.27 -53.97 -6.30
CA ASP A 167 7.63 -53.47 -6.03
C ASP A 167 8.04 -52.37 -7.03
N TRP A 168 7.60 -52.44 -8.26
CA TRP A 168 7.83 -51.42 -9.29
C TRP A 168 6.91 -50.19 -9.09
N VAL A 169 5.61 -50.39 -8.91
CA VAL A 169 4.64 -49.33 -8.64
C VAL A 169 4.93 -48.65 -7.30
N GLY A 170 5.32 -49.41 -6.26
CA GLY A 170 5.73 -48.87 -4.96
C GLY A 170 6.97 -47.97 -5.06
N LYS A 171 7.96 -48.31 -5.88
CA LYS A 171 9.12 -47.46 -6.13
C LYS A 171 8.75 -46.14 -6.81
N TRP A 172 7.82 -46.16 -7.78
CA TRP A 172 7.34 -44.96 -8.43
C TRP A 172 6.44 -44.12 -7.52
N ILE A 173 5.59 -44.76 -6.71
CA ILE A 173 4.77 -44.08 -5.69
C ILE A 173 5.68 -43.48 -4.64
N PHE A 174 6.71 -44.19 -4.20
CA PHE A 174 7.70 -43.68 -3.25
C PHE A 174 8.50 -42.51 -3.84
N ALA A 175 9.02 -42.64 -5.07
CA ALA A 175 9.74 -41.56 -5.75
C ALA A 175 8.84 -40.36 -6.03
N GLY A 176 7.60 -40.57 -6.47
CA GLY A 176 6.59 -39.55 -6.63
C GLY A 176 6.18 -38.90 -5.31
N GLY A 177 6.05 -39.71 -4.25
CA GLY A 177 5.80 -39.25 -2.88
C GLY A 177 6.95 -38.39 -2.34
N VAL A 178 8.19 -38.82 -2.53
CA VAL A 178 9.39 -38.05 -2.15
C VAL A 178 9.49 -36.74 -2.94
N LEU A 179 9.26 -36.79 -4.25
CA LEU A 179 9.27 -35.58 -5.07
C LEU A 179 8.12 -34.63 -4.65
N THR A 180 6.93 -35.15 -4.43
CA THR A 180 5.78 -34.38 -3.93
C THR A 180 6.07 -33.82 -2.55
N PHE A 181 6.68 -34.60 -1.66
CA PHE A 181 7.11 -34.14 -0.33
C PHE A 181 8.17 -33.03 -0.42
N ILE A 182 9.15 -33.15 -1.30
CA ILE A 182 10.17 -32.12 -1.52
C ILE A 182 9.51 -30.84 -2.09
N LEU A 183 8.68 -30.96 -3.11
CA LEU A 183 7.96 -29.82 -3.70
C LEU A 183 7.01 -29.19 -2.69
N GLN A 184 6.31 -29.99 -1.90
CA GLN A 184 5.42 -29.53 -0.86
C GLN A 184 6.19 -28.91 0.31
N SER A 185 7.38 -29.45 0.65
CA SER A 185 8.26 -28.87 1.67
C SER A 185 8.81 -27.52 1.23
N ILE A 186 9.23 -27.39 -0.03
CA ILE A 186 9.67 -26.11 -0.61
C ILE A 186 8.50 -25.12 -0.68
N ALA A 187 7.35 -25.55 -1.18
CA ALA A 187 6.13 -24.71 -1.21
C ALA A 187 5.68 -24.35 0.21
N SER A 188 5.73 -25.30 1.14
CA SER A 188 5.42 -25.07 2.55
C SER A 188 6.43 -24.12 3.20
N TYR A 189 7.71 -24.25 2.94
CA TYR A 189 8.73 -23.34 3.48
C TYR A 189 8.50 -21.90 2.99
N ILE A 190 8.19 -21.73 1.71
CA ILE A 190 7.88 -20.42 1.12
C ILE A 190 6.53 -19.90 1.67
N VAL A 191 5.49 -20.72 1.64
CA VAL A 191 4.14 -20.33 2.10
C VAL A 191 4.12 -20.17 3.63
N LEU A 192 4.80 -21.04 4.37
CA LEU A 192 4.84 -21.04 5.83
C LEU A 192 5.53 -19.78 6.38
N GLY A 193 6.63 -19.33 5.78
CA GLY A 193 7.28 -18.08 6.15
C GLY A 193 6.35 -16.89 5.92
N TYR A 194 5.72 -16.84 4.75
CA TYR A 194 4.84 -15.72 4.37
C TYR A 194 3.49 -15.73 5.11
N VAL A 195 2.87 -16.89 5.28
CA VAL A 195 1.53 -17.01 5.88
C VAL A 195 1.57 -16.96 7.40
N ALA A 196 2.65 -17.41 8.03
CA ALA A 196 2.78 -17.40 9.49
C ALA A 196 2.74 -15.99 10.08
N ASP A 197 3.56 -15.11 9.52
CA ASP A 197 3.65 -13.74 9.99
C ASP A 197 2.37 -12.96 9.66
N ALA A 198 1.77 -13.20 8.49
CA ALA A 198 0.48 -12.63 8.14
C ALA A 198 -0.63 -13.11 9.09
N ALA A 199 -0.72 -14.41 9.34
CA ALA A 199 -1.71 -14.97 10.25
C ALA A 199 -1.51 -14.45 11.69
N ARG A 200 -0.26 -14.33 12.13
CA ARG A 200 0.07 -13.77 13.46
C ARG A 200 -0.33 -12.32 13.57
N TYR A 201 -0.08 -11.51 12.54
CA TYR A 201 -0.50 -10.10 12.54
C TYR A 201 -2.02 -9.95 12.39
N LEU A 202 -2.66 -10.74 11.54
CA LEU A 202 -4.09 -10.58 11.19
C LEU A 202 -5.02 -11.17 12.24
N THR A 203 -4.63 -12.26 12.93
CA THR A 203 -5.47 -12.93 13.92
C THR A 203 -5.26 -12.34 15.32
N PRO A 204 -6.28 -11.72 15.95
CA PRO A 204 -6.18 -11.10 17.27
C PRO A 204 -6.22 -12.13 18.41
N ASN A 205 -5.23 -13.02 18.47
CA ASN A 205 -5.09 -13.96 19.58
C ASN A 205 -4.28 -13.34 20.73
N PRO A 206 -4.53 -13.69 22.00
CA PRO A 206 -3.78 -13.16 23.13
C PRO A 206 -2.26 -13.21 22.97
N GLY A 207 -1.72 -14.29 22.40
CA GLY A 207 -0.28 -14.44 22.12
C GLY A 207 0.29 -13.54 21.04
N ASN A 208 -0.56 -12.87 20.25
CA ASN A 208 -0.15 -12.00 19.14
C ASN A 208 -0.39 -10.51 19.43
N ILE A 209 -1.18 -10.20 20.44
CA ILE A 209 -1.60 -8.83 20.74
C ILE A 209 -0.41 -7.92 21.01
N GLU A 210 0.59 -8.39 21.75
CA GLU A 210 1.78 -7.59 22.07
C GLU A 210 2.56 -7.22 20.81
N ALA A 211 2.89 -8.19 19.96
CA ALA A 211 3.62 -7.93 18.70
C ALA A 211 2.82 -7.01 17.77
N ARG A 212 1.51 -7.25 17.61
CA ARG A 212 0.63 -6.38 16.82
C ARG A 212 0.60 -4.94 17.36
N ASN A 213 0.52 -4.78 18.67
CA ASN A 213 0.48 -3.48 19.30
C ASN A 213 1.81 -2.74 19.10
N LYS A 214 2.96 -3.41 19.28
CA LYS A 214 4.29 -2.84 19.01
C LYS A 214 4.41 -2.38 17.56
N ILE A 215 4.08 -3.25 16.61
CA ILE A 215 4.12 -2.92 15.17
C ILE A 215 3.24 -1.70 14.86
N ARG A 216 2.03 -1.63 15.40
CA ARG A 216 1.13 -0.49 15.15
C ARG A 216 1.64 0.78 15.80
N SER A 217 2.01 0.72 17.08
CA SER A 217 2.42 1.90 17.84
C SER A 217 3.70 2.53 17.30
N GLU A 218 4.70 1.73 16.92
CA GLU A 218 5.94 2.27 16.33
C GLU A 218 5.72 2.85 14.92
N GLY A 219 4.91 2.18 14.09
CA GLY A 219 4.54 2.73 12.78
C GLY A 219 3.76 4.04 12.90
N ILE A 220 2.82 4.13 13.84
CA ILE A 220 2.09 5.37 14.16
C ILE A 220 3.06 6.44 14.65
N LYS A 221 4.00 6.09 15.55
CA LYS A 221 5.01 7.02 16.08
C LYS A 221 5.88 7.59 14.97
N LEU A 222 6.38 6.75 14.05
CA LEU A 222 7.17 7.19 12.89
C LEU A 222 6.39 8.20 12.04
N VAL A 223 5.16 7.86 11.62
CA VAL A 223 4.38 8.74 10.76
C VAL A 223 3.95 10.02 11.49
N ARG A 224 3.65 9.93 12.80
CA ARG A 224 3.38 11.10 13.66
C ARG A 224 4.60 12.03 13.73
N SER A 225 5.80 11.51 13.97
CA SER A 225 7.05 12.28 14.00
C SER A 225 7.29 13.04 12.69
N LEU A 226 6.91 12.43 11.56
CA LEU A 226 6.96 13.12 10.25
C LEU A 226 5.99 14.28 10.17
N HIS A 227 4.76 14.16 10.69
CA HIS A 227 3.78 15.24 10.77
C HIS A 227 4.28 16.40 11.65
N GLU A 228 4.76 16.07 12.85
CA GLU A 228 5.18 17.04 13.87
C GLU A 228 6.53 17.70 13.55
N SER A 229 7.35 17.10 12.70
CA SER A 229 8.69 17.63 12.36
C SER A 229 8.67 19.00 11.68
N GLY A 230 7.55 19.45 11.15
CA GLY A 230 7.43 20.69 10.37
C GLY A 230 8.27 20.73 9.08
N LYS A 231 8.91 19.60 8.71
CA LYS A 231 9.83 19.52 7.55
C LYS A 231 9.11 19.19 6.25
N TYR A 232 7.95 18.51 6.33
CA TYR A 232 7.26 17.95 5.18
C TYR A 232 5.95 18.66 4.93
N SER A 233 5.66 18.89 3.67
CA SER A 233 4.36 19.39 3.21
C SER A 233 3.43 18.27 2.79
N ARG A 234 3.96 17.03 2.64
CA ARG A 234 3.23 15.87 2.15
C ARG A 234 3.91 14.58 2.60
N ILE A 235 3.12 13.55 2.89
CA ILE A 235 3.56 12.19 3.18
C ILE A 235 2.85 11.24 2.21
N VAL A 236 3.61 10.28 1.68
CA VAL A 236 3.13 9.13 0.90
C VAL A 236 3.44 7.86 1.67
N ILE A 237 2.46 7.00 1.88
CA ILE A 237 2.66 5.69 2.50
C ILE A 237 2.59 4.62 1.40
N VAL A 238 3.58 3.75 1.35
CA VAL A 238 3.66 2.62 0.41
C VAL A 238 3.71 1.34 1.21
N GLY A 239 2.74 0.46 1.03
CA GLY A 239 2.71 -0.84 1.69
C GLY A 239 2.79 -1.98 0.69
N HIS A 240 3.75 -2.90 0.87
CA HIS A 240 3.85 -4.12 0.09
C HIS A 240 3.36 -5.32 0.89
N SER A 241 2.54 -6.17 0.29
CA SER A 241 2.05 -7.37 0.94
C SER A 241 1.43 -7.06 2.33
N LEU A 242 1.86 -7.72 3.42
CA LEU A 242 1.40 -7.40 4.78
C LEU A 242 1.68 -5.95 5.18
N GLY A 243 2.72 -5.32 4.65
CA GLY A 243 2.99 -3.90 4.86
C GLY A 243 1.83 -2.99 4.43
N SER A 244 0.99 -3.43 3.49
CA SER A 244 -0.23 -2.71 3.11
C SER A 244 -1.31 -2.75 4.19
N VAL A 245 -1.43 -3.86 4.93
CA VAL A 245 -2.35 -3.98 6.07
C VAL A 245 -1.85 -3.14 7.25
N ILE A 246 -0.54 -3.18 7.50
CA ILE A 246 0.10 -2.35 8.53
C ILE A 246 -0.10 -0.87 8.21
N GLY A 247 0.12 -0.45 6.96
CA GLY A 247 -0.12 0.92 6.50
C GLY A 247 -1.57 1.34 6.66
N PHE A 248 -2.53 0.47 6.34
CA PHE A 248 -3.95 0.71 6.58
C PHE A 248 -4.26 0.91 8.07
N ASP A 249 -3.69 0.06 8.94
CA ASP A 249 -3.84 0.19 10.39
C ASP A 249 -3.22 1.49 10.94
N ILE A 250 -2.04 1.89 10.43
CA ILE A 250 -1.39 3.16 10.80
C ILE A 250 -2.27 4.36 10.39
N ILE A 251 -2.76 4.37 9.15
CA ILE A 251 -3.58 5.46 8.63
C ILE A 251 -4.86 5.61 9.46
N ARG A 252 -5.61 4.53 9.69
CA ARG A 252 -6.89 4.61 10.40
C ARG A 252 -6.74 5.07 11.85
N ASN A 253 -5.69 4.60 12.55
CA ASN A 253 -5.47 4.99 13.94
C ASN A 253 -4.96 6.43 14.04
N LEU A 254 -3.96 6.80 13.23
CA LEU A 254 -3.39 8.14 13.25
C LEU A 254 -4.39 9.22 12.80
N TRP A 255 -5.29 8.90 11.86
CA TRP A 255 -6.36 9.79 11.44
C TRP A 255 -7.27 10.19 12.60
N GLY A 256 -7.59 9.25 13.48
CA GLY A 256 -8.39 9.52 14.68
C GLY A 256 -7.84 10.69 15.50
N ASP A 257 -6.53 10.78 15.61
CA ASP A 257 -5.84 11.81 16.40
C ASP A 257 -5.63 13.12 15.61
N LEU A 258 -5.30 13.03 14.31
CA LEU A 258 -4.87 14.19 13.50
C LEU A 258 -5.97 14.78 12.60
N ARG A 259 -7.19 14.30 12.68
CA ARG A 259 -8.30 14.80 11.84
C ARG A 259 -8.86 16.16 12.27
N GLN A 260 -8.59 16.57 13.50
CA GLN A 260 -9.09 17.82 14.04
C GLN A 260 -7.98 18.88 14.07
N PRO A 261 -8.27 20.13 13.73
CA PRO A 261 -7.33 21.23 13.88
C PRO A 261 -7.17 21.58 15.37
N GLU A 262 -5.93 21.74 15.82
CA GLU A 262 -5.64 22.30 17.16
C GLU A 262 -6.03 23.77 17.23
N THR A 263 -5.68 24.51 16.19
CA THR A 263 -6.05 25.92 16.03
C THR A 263 -6.79 26.08 14.72
N PRO A 264 -8.13 26.18 14.75
CA PRO A 264 -8.93 26.28 13.54
C PRO A 264 -8.80 27.66 12.88
N HIS A 265 -8.70 27.64 11.56
CA HIS A 265 -8.76 28.83 10.71
C HIS A 265 -10.07 28.81 9.90
N PRO A 266 -11.18 29.36 10.45
CA PRO A 266 -12.49 29.28 9.81
C PRO A 266 -12.48 29.98 8.45
N GLN A 267 -12.89 29.24 7.42
CA GLN A 267 -13.08 29.78 6.07
C GLN A 267 -14.17 28.98 5.35
N LYS A 268 -14.56 29.46 4.15
CA LYS A 268 -15.49 28.69 3.30
C LYS A 268 -14.90 27.32 2.96
N GLN A 269 -15.72 26.30 3.03
CA GLN A 269 -15.35 24.91 2.76
C GLN A 269 -16.19 24.32 1.61
N PRO A 270 -15.99 24.79 0.36
CA PRO A 270 -16.75 24.31 -0.80
C PRO A 270 -16.33 22.90 -1.26
N GLU A 271 -15.08 22.50 -0.98
CA GLU A 271 -14.54 21.24 -1.47
C GLU A 271 -15.11 20.04 -0.74
N LEU A 272 -15.59 20.22 0.50
CA LEU A 272 -16.28 19.15 1.22
C LEU A 272 -17.53 18.69 0.47
N LYS A 273 -18.37 19.63 0.02
CA LYS A 273 -19.55 19.32 -0.79
C LYS A 273 -19.19 18.73 -2.15
N SER A 274 -18.20 19.32 -2.82
CA SER A 274 -17.71 18.82 -4.12
C SER A 274 -17.17 17.39 -4.02
N PHE A 275 -16.57 17.04 -2.87
CA PHE A 275 -16.11 15.68 -2.59
C PHE A 275 -17.30 14.73 -2.38
N GLU A 276 -18.29 15.10 -1.57
CA GLU A 276 -19.50 14.30 -1.32
C GLU A 276 -20.24 14.00 -2.64
N GLU A 277 -20.37 14.98 -3.53
CA GLU A 277 -20.95 14.81 -4.86
C GLU A 277 -20.11 13.86 -5.76
N ALA A 278 -18.78 13.94 -5.67
CA ALA A 278 -17.90 13.05 -6.43
C ALA A 278 -17.93 11.62 -5.87
N ALA A 279 -18.05 11.44 -4.56
CA ALA A 279 -18.19 10.16 -3.90
C ALA A 279 -19.52 9.48 -4.28
N GLY A 280 -20.64 10.19 -4.24
CA GLY A 280 -21.96 9.68 -4.62
C GLY A 280 -22.05 9.18 -6.06
N ARG A 281 -21.21 9.70 -6.97
CA ARG A 281 -21.14 9.19 -8.36
C ARG A 281 -20.48 7.83 -8.48
N LEU A 282 -19.66 7.42 -7.49
CA LEU A 282 -18.99 6.13 -7.47
C LEU A 282 -19.85 4.99 -6.89
N ASP A 283 -20.99 5.33 -6.25
CA ASP A 283 -21.91 4.34 -5.67
C ASP A 283 -22.75 3.62 -6.75
N ALA A 284 -22.94 4.24 -7.91
CA ALA A 284 -23.55 3.57 -9.06
C ALA A 284 -22.52 2.64 -9.71
N ALA A 285 -22.93 1.41 -10.08
CA ALA A 285 -22.19 0.38 -10.85
C ALA A 285 -20.72 0.68 -11.19
N GLN A 286 -19.89 -0.24 -11.47
CA GLN A 286 -18.42 -0.14 -11.66
C GLN A 286 -17.94 1.20 -12.24
N PRO A 287 -17.27 2.08 -11.45
CA PRO A 287 -16.86 3.39 -11.92
C PRO A 287 -15.78 3.29 -13.00
N THR A 288 -15.84 4.20 -13.96
CA THR A 288 -14.84 4.32 -15.01
C THR A 288 -13.50 4.86 -14.45
N PRO A 289 -12.36 4.58 -15.09
CA PRO A 289 -11.07 5.15 -14.72
C PRO A 289 -11.07 6.69 -14.62
N THR A 290 -11.88 7.35 -15.45
CA THR A 290 -12.04 8.82 -15.47
C THR A 290 -12.77 9.31 -14.23
N GLU A 291 -13.83 8.64 -13.79
CA GLU A 291 -14.57 8.95 -12.58
C GLU A 291 -13.70 8.77 -11.33
N ILE A 292 -12.93 7.67 -11.26
CA ILE A 292 -11.97 7.45 -10.18
C ILE A 292 -10.90 8.55 -10.15
N GLU A 293 -10.38 8.97 -11.29
CA GLU A 293 -9.39 10.07 -11.34
C GLU A 293 -10.02 11.39 -10.89
N ALA A 294 -11.26 11.71 -11.30
CA ALA A 294 -12.00 12.90 -10.87
C ALA A 294 -12.23 12.87 -9.35
N PHE A 295 -12.61 11.72 -8.80
CA PHE A 295 -12.75 11.52 -7.35
C PHE A 295 -11.42 11.72 -6.62
N GLN A 296 -10.32 11.13 -7.11
CA GLN A 296 -8.98 11.33 -6.51
C GLN A 296 -8.51 12.79 -6.58
N GLN A 297 -8.99 13.53 -7.56
CA GLN A 297 -8.76 14.99 -7.61
C GLN A 297 -9.59 15.73 -6.57
N ALA A 298 -10.84 15.34 -6.35
CA ALA A 298 -11.69 15.90 -5.29
C ALA A 298 -11.09 15.64 -3.90
N GLN A 299 -10.61 14.41 -3.63
CA GLN A 299 -9.85 14.08 -2.41
C GLN A 299 -8.68 15.05 -2.17
N HIS A 300 -7.91 15.36 -3.21
CA HIS A 300 -6.76 16.26 -3.06
C HIS A 300 -7.17 17.72 -2.83
N ARG A 301 -8.27 18.18 -3.43
CA ARG A 301 -8.81 19.52 -3.15
C ARG A 301 -9.31 19.60 -1.72
N LEU A 302 -10.07 18.62 -1.26
CA LEU A 302 -10.53 18.53 0.13
C LEU A 302 -9.36 18.48 1.11
N TRP A 303 -8.30 17.71 0.82
CA TRP A 303 -7.09 17.74 1.61
C TRP A 303 -6.50 19.16 1.73
N SER A 304 -6.43 19.89 0.62
CA SER A 304 -5.91 21.26 0.61
C SER A 304 -6.80 22.21 1.43
N GLU A 305 -8.12 22.03 1.37
CA GLU A 305 -9.08 22.78 2.18
C GLU A 305 -8.92 22.47 3.67
N PHE A 306 -8.82 21.18 4.03
CA PHE A 306 -8.59 20.77 5.41
C PHE A 306 -7.27 21.31 5.97
N ARG A 307 -6.20 21.31 5.16
CA ARG A 307 -4.94 21.97 5.55
C ARG A 307 -5.12 23.47 5.80
N ALA A 308 -5.91 24.14 4.99
CA ALA A 308 -6.17 25.57 5.13
C ALA A 308 -7.00 25.90 6.39
N VAL A 309 -7.92 25.03 6.81
CA VAL A 309 -8.65 25.21 8.09
C VAL A 309 -7.86 24.76 9.32
N GLY A 310 -6.64 24.24 9.14
CA GLY A 310 -5.73 23.90 10.24
C GLY A 310 -5.64 22.40 10.57
N VAL A 311 -6.31 21.49 9.83
CA VAL A 311 -6.17 20.06 10.03
C VAL A 311 -4.71 19.63 9.75
N PRO A 312 -4.00 19.00 10.69
CA PRO A 312 -2.55 18.72 10.54
C PRO A 312 -2.23 17.56 9.61
N TRP A 313 -3.21 16.88 9.03
CA TRP A 313 -3.03 15.68 8.21
C TRP A 313 -2.19 15.90 6.95
N LEU A 314 -1.07 15.16 6.81
CA LEU A 314 -0.13 15.27 5.67
C LEU A 314 -0.15 14.07 4.73
N VAL A 315 -0.81 12.95 5.09
CA VAL A 315 -0.85 11.78 4.21
C VAL A 315 -1.80 12.02 3.05
N THR A 316 -1.23 12.21 1.87
CA THR A 316 -2.00 12.48 0.65
C THR A 316 -2.25 11.26 -0.21
N ASP A 317 -1.38 10.26 -0.10
CA ASP A 317 -1.45 9.06 -0.92
C ASP A 317 -1.10 7.82 -0.10
N PHE A 318 -1.89 6.77 -0.30
CA PHE A 318 -1.63 5.42 0.14
C PHE A 318 -1.53 4.53 -1.10
N VAL A 319 -0.37 3.92 -1.28
CA VAL A 319 -0.08 3.03 -2.41
C VAL A 319 0.11 1.62 -1.88
N THR A 320 -0.73 0.70 -2.32
CA THR A 320 -0.65 -0.72 -1.92
C THR A 320 -0.20 -1.58 -3.09
N LEU A 321 0.68 -2.54 -2.81
CA LEU A 321 1.30 -3.43 -3.78
C LEU A 321 1.09 -4.87 -3.35
N GLY A 322 0.32 -5.65 -4.11
CA GLY A 322 0.02 -7.03 -3.78
C GLY A 322 -0.66 -7.19 -2.41
N SER A 323 -1.67 -6.37 -2.16
CA SER A 323 -2.29 -6.26 -0.85
C SER A 323 -3.19 -7.45 -0.52
N PRO A 324 -3.00 -8.13 0.64
CA PRO A 324 -3.92 -9.16 1.12
C PRO A 324 -5.26 -8.61 1.58
N LEU A 325 -5.45 -7.29 1.65
CA LEU A 325 -6.75 -6.67 1.94
C LEU A 325 -7.84 -7.05 0.92
N THR A 326 -7.49 -7.57 -0.24
CA THR A 326 -8.45 -8.20 -1.17
C THR A 326 -9.21 -9.35 -0.52
N HIS A 327 -8.64 -9.96 0.52
CA HIS A 327 -9.22 -11.04 1.32
C HIS A 327 -9.66 -10.57 2.72
N ALA A 328 -9.90 -9.27 2.93
CA ALA A 328 -10.19 -8.70 4.25
C ALA A 328 -11.40 -9.34 4.93
N GLN A 329 -12.43 -9.72 4.18
CA GLN A 329 -13.60 -10.45 4.71
C GLN A 329 -13.23 -11.76 5.43
N LEU A 330 -12.16 -12.42 4.95
CA LEU A 330 -11.65 -13.66 5.54
C LEU A 330 -10.63 -13.41 6.64
N LEU A 331 -9.81 -12.37 6.48
CA LEU A 331 -8.63 -12.14 7.30
C LEU A 331 -8.89 -11.24 8.52
N MET A 332 -9.88 -10.33 8.41
CA MET A 332 -10.13 -9.29 9.41
C MET A 332 -11.45 -9.47 10.15
N ALA A 333 -12.28 -10.44 9.75
CA ALA A 333 -13.59 -10.69 10.33
C ALA A 333 -13.89 -12.21 10.38
N ASP A 334 -14.86 -12.59 11.16
CA ASP A 334 -15.26 -14.01 11.30
C ASP A 334 -15.97 -14.52 10.05
N ASN A 335 -16.71 -13.64 9.37
CA ASN A 335 -17.44 -13.91 8.13
C ASN A 335 -17.77 -12.58 7.42
N GLU A 336 -18.39 -12.68 6.25
CA GLU A 336 -18.78 -11.51 5.43
C GLU A 336 -19.75 -10.58 6.16
N ALA A 337 -20.73 -11.12 6.87
CA ALA A 337 -21.72 -10.32 7.61
C ALA A 337 -21.07 -9.54 8.76
N ASP A 338 -20.10 -10.15 9.47
CA ASP A 338 -19.30 -9.48 10.49
C ASP A 338 -18.43 -8.38 9.87
N PHE A 339 -17.82 -8.65 8.72
CA PHE A 339 -17.03 -7.65 8.00
C PHE A 339 -17.87 -6.44 7.59
N LEU A 340 -19.04 -6.66 7.00
CA LEU A 340 -19.97 -5.60 6.60
C LEU A 340 -20.47 -4.79 7.81
N ARG A 341 -20.79 -5.47 8.92
CA ARG A 341 -21.17 -4.81 10.17
C ARG A 341 -20.08 -3.87 10.69
N ARG A 342 -18.81 -4.33 10.72
CA ARG A 342 -17.67 -3.53 11.18
C ARG A 342 -17.37 -2.37 10.23
N LYS A 343 -17.60 -2.53 8.93
CA LYS A 343 -17.56 -1.42 7.97
C LYS A 343 -18.63 -0.36 8.33
N ALA A 344 -19.88 -0.77 8.55
CA ALA A 344 -20.95 0.13 8.95
C ALA A 344 -20.71 0.80 10.32
N GLN A 345 -19.91 0.19 11.19
CA GLN A 345 -19.46 0.76 12.46
C GLN A 345 -18.21 1.66 12.32
N HIS A 346 -17.76 1.92 11.10
CA HIS A 346 -16.53 2.68 10.79
C HIS A 346 -15.25 2.08 11.38
N GLU A 347 -15.26 0.79 11.78
CA GLU A 347 -14.04 0.12 12.23
C GLU A 347 -13.06 -0.10 11.08
N TYR A 348 -13.58 -0.36 9.89
CA TYR A 348 -12.79 -0.51 8.66
C TYR A 348 -13.09 0.64 7.69
N PRO A 349 -12.20 1.66 7.62
CA PRO A 349 -12.33 2.77 6.70
C PRO A 349 -12.46 2.34 5.24
N CYS A 350 -13.40 2.93 4.52
CA CYS A 350 -13.63 2.69 3.10
C CYS A 350 -13.21 3.87 2.22
N CYS A 351 -13.07 3.66 0.94
CA CYS A 351 -12.77 4.69 -0.04
C CYS A 351 -13.76 4.60 -1.24
N PRO A 352 -14.70 5.55 -1.39
CA PRO A 352 -14.93 6.69 -0.50
C PRO A 352 -15.37 6.23 0.89
N PRO A 353 -15.23 7.08 1.92
CA PRO A 353 -15.90 6.82 3.18
C PRO A 353 -17.40 6.71 2.92
N GLY A 354 -17.96 5.51 3.16
CA GLY A 354 -19.38 5.24 2.97
C GLY A 354 -20.14 5.65 4.21
N ASP A 355 -21.31 6.10 4.03
CA ASP A 355 -22.60 5.77 4.57
C ASP A 355 -23.52 6.97 4.76
N ASN A 356 -24.76 6.70 5.05
CA ASN A 356 -25.92 7.58 5.20
C ASN A 356 -25.71 8.82 6.10
N ASP A 357 -24.56 8.93 6.76
CA ASP A 357 -24.17 10.09 7.54
C ASP A 357 -23.31 11.03 6.70
N THR A 358 -23.55 12.32 6.82
CA THR A 358 -22.71 13.35 6.21
C THR A 358 -21.24 13.14 6.59
N LEU A 359 -20.33 13.16 5.62
CA LEU A 359 -18.89 12.95 5.83
C LEU A 359 -18.31 13.88 6.90
N GLY A 360 -18.78 15.12 6.96
CA GLY A 360 -18.32 16.12 7.89
C GLY A 360 -19.36 16.47 8.94
N TYR A 361 -18.92 16.72 10.15
CA TYR A 361 -19.70 17.30 11.22
C TYR A 361 -19.10 18.62 11.69
N GLU A 362 -19.92 19.47 12.25
CA GLU A 362 -19.45 20.76 12.77
C GLU A 362 -18.66 20.57 14.05
N THR A 363 -17.48 21.18 14.10
CA THR A 363 -16.70 21.36 15.32
C THR A 363 -16.71 22.86 15.66
N ARG A 364 -17.16 23.19 16.86
CA ARG A 364 -17.28 24.58 17.31
C ARG A 364 -16.09 24.95 18.18
N TYR A 365 -15.50 26.10 17.89
CA TYR A 365 -14.36 26.64 18.63
C TYR A 365 -14.68 28.03 19.16
N ARG A 366 -14.18 28.34 20.36
CA ARG A 366 -14.21 29.68 20.92
C ARG A 366 -12.90 30.38 20.58
N ILE A 367 -12.98 31.51 19.95
CA ILE A 367 -11.84 32.36 19.57
C ILE A 367 -11.96 33.66 20.29
N GLN A 368 -10.89 34.14 20.95
CA GLN A 368 -10.80 35.47 21.51
C GLN A 368 -10.29 36.40 20.40
N GLN A 369 -11.11 37.39 20.04
CA GLN A 369 -10.77 38.42 19.05
C GLN A 369 -11.24 39.78 19.51
N GLY A 370 -10.30 40.70 19.75
CA GLY A 370 -10.64 42.05 20.19
C GLY A 370 -11.30 42.16 21.57
N GLY A 371 -11.08 41.17 22.46
CA GLY A 371 -11.73 41.11 23.78
C GLY A 371 -13.08 40.39 23.79
N GLU A 372 -13.61 40.03 22.65
CA GLU A 372 -14.87 39.29 22.53
C GLU A 372 -14.63 37.81 22.28
N THR A 373 -15.49 36.94 22.83
CA THR A 373 -15.50 35.51 22.55
C THR A 373 -16.38 35.22 21.36
N LEU A 374 -15.79 34.92 20.23
CA LEU A 374 -16.51 34.51 19.01
C LEU A 374 -16.57 32.99 18.94
N ILE A 375 -17.77 32.47 18.58
CA ILE A 375 -17.93 31.07 18.25
C ILE A 375 -17.74 30.90 16.74
N ARG A 376 -16.77 30.14 16.34
CA ARG A 376 -16.52 29.75 14.94
C ARG A 376 -16.72 28.26 14.78
N SER A 377 -17.16 27.84 13.62
CA SER A 377 -17.29 26.41 13.28
C SER A 377 -16.50 26.08 12.04
N VAL A 378 -15.90 24.88 12.04
CA VAL A 378 -15.34 24.25 10.85
C VAL A 378 -15.92 22.86 10.75
N ARG A 379 -16.14 22.39 9.52
CA ARG A 379 -16.59 21.02 9.26
C ARG A 379 -15.34 20.15 9.03
N VAL A 380 -15.25 19.05 9.77
CA VAL A 380 -14.17 18.05 9.66
C VAL A 380 -14.78 16.67 9.44
N ALA A 381 -14.06 15.81 8.74
CA ALA A 381 -14.52 14.44 8.49
C ALA A 381 -14.49 13.59 9.77
N HIS A 382 -15.38 12.60 9.86
CA HIS A 382 -15.50 11.72 11.00
C HIS A 382 -14.26 10.79 11.15
N HIS A 383 -14.16 10.09 12.30
CA HIS A 383 -12.99 9.27 12.67
C HIS A 383 -12.72 8.09 11.70
N GLY A 384 -13.72 7.56 11.04
CA GLY A 384 -13.60 6.47 10.06
C GLY A 384 -13.34 6.93 8.62
N ALA A 385 -13.03 8.22 8.38
CA ALA A 385 -12.96 8.79 7.04
C ALA A 385 -11.55 9.27 6.59
N PRO A 386 -10.45 8.55 6.83
CA PRO A 386 -9.11 8.99 6.38
C PRO A 386 -9.02 9.13 4.85
N PHE A 387 -9.78 8.32 4.13
CA PHE A 387 -9.78 8.30 2.66
C PHE A 387 -10.69 9.37 2.02
N CYS A 388 -11.21 10.31 2.79
CA CYS A 388 -11.82 11.51 2.21
C CYS A 388 -10.76 12.45 1.61
N CYS A 389 -9.54 12.45 2.14
CA CYS A 389 -8.44 13.29 1.71
C CYS A 389 -7.11 12.55 1.47
N THR A 390 -7.07 11.23 1.67
CA THR A 390 -5.95 10.35 1.31
C THR A 390 -6.35 9.50 0.12
N ARG A 391 -5.70 9.70 -1.02
CA ARG A 391 -5.96 8.92 -2.25
C ARG A 391 -5.40 7.52 -2.09
N TRP A 392 -6.19 6.51 -2.44
CA TRP A 392 -5.74 5.12 -2.40
C TRP A 392 -5.54 4.57 -3.81
N THR A 393 -4.32 4.13 -4.11
CA THR A 393 -3.99 3.45 -5.37
C THR A 393 -3.44 2.07 -5.05
N ASN A 394 -4.03 1.05 -5.64
CA ASN A 394 -3.64 -0.35 -5.44
C ASN A 394 -3.11 -0.94 -6.76
N LEU A 395 -1.95 -1.57 -6.71
CA LEU A 395 -1.35 -2.29 -7.83
C LEU A 395 -1.39 -3.78 -7.54
N TYR A 396 -1.88 -4.56 -8.51
CA TYR A 396 -1.95 -6.01 -8.36
C TYR A 396 -1.64 -6.73 -9.67
N PHE A 397 -1.00 -7.90 -9.57
CA PHE A 397 -0.86 -8.83 -10.69
C PHE A 397 -2.11 -9.72 -10.74
N PRO A 398 -2.88 -9.71 -11.84
CA PRO A 398 -4.07 -10.54 -11.94
C PRO A 398 -3.73 -12.02 -11.78
N TYR A 399 -4.36 -12.68 -10.81
CA TYR A 399 -4.23 -14.13 -10.64
C TYR A 399 -4.98 -14.89 -11.75
N ARG A 400 -4.26 -15.78 -12.42
CA ARG A 400 -4.81 -16.59 -13.54
C ARG A 400 -4.25 -18.01 -13.47
N ARG A 401 -5.12 -19.02 -13.65
CA ARG A 401 -4.73 -20.42 -13.88
C ARG A 401 -3.71 -20.97 -12.87
N LEU A 402 -4.06 -21.02 -11.59
CA LEU A 402 -3.33 -21.67 -10.47
C LEU A 402 -1.88 -21.22 -10.23
N ILE A 403 -1.09 -20.90 -11.25
CA ILE A 403 0.34 -20.61 -11.15
C ILE A 403 0.75 -19.25 -11.71
N PHE A 404 -0.17 -18.50 -12.34
CA PHE A 404 0.14 -17.20 -12.93
C PHE A 404 -0.50 -16.06 -12.15
N GLY A 405 0.29 -15.03 -11.88
CA GLY A 405 -0.14 -13.84 -11.15
C GLY A 405 0.08 -13.96 -9.64
N ASP A 406 -0.48 -13.00 -8.93
CA ASP A 406 -0.35 -12.88 -7.48
C ASP A 406 -1.60 -13.45 -6.79
N LEU A 407 -1.42 -14.52 -6.01
CA LEU A 407 -2.50 -15.13 -5.23
C LEU A 407 -2.87 -14.31 -3.99
N ILE A 408 -1.92 -13.53 -3.45
CA ILE A 408 -2.08 -12.75 -2.23
C ILE A 408 -2.78 -11.43 -2.53
N GLY A 409 -2.36 -10.78 -3.60
CA GLY A 409 -2.87 -9.48 -4.04
C GLY A 409 -3.98 -9.58 -5.06
N GLY A 410 -4.90 -8.63 -5.02
CA GLY A 410 -6.02 -8.52 -5.95
C GLY A 410 -6.64 -7.13 -5.93
N PRO A 411 -7.74 -6.91 -6.67
CA PRO A 411 -8.48 -5.66 -6.62
C PRO A 411 -9.09 -5.43 -5.23
N LEU A 412 -9.12 -4.19 -4.78
CA LEU A 412 -9.63 -3.78 -3.47
C LEU A 412 -10.98 -3.06 -3.55
N ASN A 413 -11.35 -2.54 -4.71
CA ASN A 413 -12.55 -1.73 -4.89
C ASN A 413 -13.83 -2.44 -4.44
N GLY A 414 -14.01 -3.71 -4.77
CA GLY A 414 -15.15 -4.51 -4.34
C GLY A 414 -15.20 -4.84 -2.84
N VAL A 415 -14.11 -4.61 -2.11
CA VAL A 415 -14.00 -4.94 -0.68
C VAL A 415 -14.04 -3.69 0.19
N LEU A 416 -13.23 -2.68 -0.15
CA LEU A 416 -13.01 -1.47 0.64
C LEU A 416 -13.48 -0.19 -0.05
N GLY A 417 -14.17 -0.30 -1.19
CA GLY A 417 -14.91 0.78 -1.83
C GLY A 417 -14.38 1.24 -3.18
N ASN A 418 -15.29 1.69 -4.02
CA ASN A 418 -15.10 2.00 -5.43
C ASN A 418 -14.20 3.22 -5.73
N GLY A 419 -13.82 4.00 -4.71
CA GLY A 419 -12.88 5.11 -4.84
C GLY A 419 -11.41 4.68 -4.87
N ILE A 420 -11.13 3.40 -4.60
CA ILE A 420 -9.80 2.84 -4.74
C ILE A 420 -9.45 2.69 -6.21
N ARG A 421 -8.32 3.28 -6.60
CA ARG A 421 -7.81 3.11 -7.96
C ARG A 421 -7.04 1.80 -8.07
N ASP A 422 -7.72 0.75 -8.48
CA ASP A 422 -7.11 -0.54 -8.78
C ASP A 422 -6.42 -0.51 -10.15
N ILE A 423 -5.13 -0.87 -10.19
CA ILE A 423 -4.33 -0.93 -11.41
C ILE A 423 -3.84 -2.37 -11.59
N SER A 424 -4.36 -3.03 -12.59
CA SER A 424 -3.84 -4.31 -13.06
C SER A 424 -2.47 -4.08 -13.70
N VAL A 425 -1.45 -4.82 -13.25
CA VAL A 425 -0.09 -4.68 -13.74
C VAL A 425 0.48 -5.98 -14.30
N VAL A 426 1.51 -5.83 -15.14
CA VAL A 426 2.33 -6.94 -15.64
C VAL A 426 3.78 -6.74 -15.18
N PRO A 427 4.59 -7.82 -15.05
CA PRO A 427 5.99 -7.69 -14.68
C PRO A 427 6.73 -6.75 -15.65
N SER A 428 7.58 -5.89 -15.10
CA SER A 428 8.45 -5.02 -15.93
C SER A 428 9.56 -5.80 -16.62
N THR A 429 9.78 -7.07 -16.28
CA THR A 429 10.77 -7.95 -16.86
C THR A 429 10.12 -8.88 -17.88
N GLY A 430 10.85 -9.22 -18.98
CA GLY A 430 10.38 -10.15 -19.99
C GLY A 430 10.50 -11.64 -19.62
N ARG A 431 10.89 -11.96 -18.40
CA ARG A 431 11.10 -13.35 -17.96
C ARG A 431 9.76 -14.03 -17.70
N ARG A 432 9.52 -15.21 -18.30
CA ARG A 432 8.27 -15.98 -18.12
C ARG A 432 7.95 -16.31 -16.66
N LEU A 433 8.98 -16.57 -15.84
CA LEU A 433 8.82 -16.91 -14.42
C LEU A 433 8.33 -15.72 -13.57
N ASP A 434 8.58 -14.48 -13.98
CA ASP A 434 8.15 -13.29 -13.23
C ASP A 434 6.63 -13.08 -13.27
N GLY A 435 5.94 -13.72 -14.21
CA GLY A 435 4.47 -13.73 -14.28
C GLY A 435 3.80 -14.86 -13.50
N THR A 436 4.54 -15.68 -12.77
CA THR A 436 4.03 -16.77 -11.92
C THR A 436 3.72 -16.26 -10.50
N LEU A 437 3.55 -17.16 -9.54
CA LEU A 437 3.37 -16.82 -8.12
C LEU A 437 4.51 -15.95 -7.55
N LEU A 438 5.70 -15.95 -8.19
CA LEU A 438 6.82 -15.06 -7.87
C LEU A 438 6.55 -13.60 -8.23
N SER A 439 5.50 -13.28 -8.98
CA SER A 439 5.11 -11.90 -9.31
C SER A 439 4.87 -11.07 -8.06
N HIS A 440 4.43 -11.68 -6.95
CA HIS A 440 4.20 -11.02 -5.67
C HIS A 440 5.39 -10.19 -5.16
N VAL A 441 6.63 -10.59 -5.46
CA VAL A 441 7.86 -9.88 -5.04
C VAL A 441 8.46 -9.03 -6.17
N ARG A 442 7.74 -8.78 -7.27
CA ARG A 442 8.25 -8.14 -8.48
C ARG A 442 7.67 -6.76 -8.80
N TYR A 443 6.97 -6.12 -7.85
CA TYR A 443 6.29 -4.84 -8.08
C TYR A 443 7.23 -3.70 -8.48
N TRP A 444 8.48 -3.69 -8.01
CA TRP A 444 9.50 -2.67 -8.34
C TRP A 444 10.77 -3.24 -8.94
N THR A 445 10.74 -4.46 -9.47
CA THR A 445 11.92 -5.03 -10.13
C THR A 445 12.21 -4.26 -11.42
N PRO A 446 13.42 -3.68 -11.59
CA PRO A 446 13.81 -3.06 -12.85
C PRO A 446 13.95 -4.09 -13.96
N GLY A 447 13.59 -3.74 -15.18
CA GLY A 447 13.76 -4.60 -16.33
C GLY A 447 13.49 -3.82 -17.62
N GLU A 448 14.02 -4.30 -18.72
CA GLU A 448 13.66 -3.76 -20.03
C GLU A 448 12.19 -4.04 -20.28
N THR A 449 11.44 -2.98 -20.50
CA THR A 449 9.99 -3.04 -20.73
C THR A 449 9.73 -3.85 -21.98
N VAL A 450 9.23 -5.07 -21.83
CA VAL A 450 8.78 -5.86 -22.95
C VAL A 450 7.46 -5.29 -23.43
N GLN A 451 7.52 -4.35 -24.38
CA GLN A 451 6.35 -3.75 -25.04
C GLN A 451 5.34 -4.79 -25.55
N ARG A 452 5.80 -6.04 -25.82
CA ARG A 452 4.95 -7.14 -26.28
C ARG A 452 3.98 -7.68 -25.22
N ALA A 453 4.30 -7.60 -23.93
CA ALA A 453 3.41 -8.07 -22.87
C ALA A 453 2.31 -7.05 -22.56
N ALA A 454 2.64 -5.77 -22.59
CA ALA A 454 1.70 -4.67 -22.41
C ALA A 454 0.70 -4.54 -23.57
N ALA A 455 1.11 -4.86 -24.81
CA ALA A 455 0.25 -4.77 -26.00
C ALA A 455 -0.88 -5.82 -26.06
N ARG A 456 -0.84 -6.85 -25.21
CA ARG A 456 -1.85 -7.93 -25.17
C ARG A 456 -2.86 -7.82 -24.03
N SER A 457 -2.72 -6.86 -23.15
CA SER A 457 -3.63 -6.63 -22.03
C SER A 457 -3.68 -5.14 -21.70
N ASP A 458 -4.82 -4.65 -21.21
CA ASP A 458 -4.96 -3.28 -20.71
C ASP A 458 -4.08 -2.99 -19.45
N SER A 459 -3.18 -3.92 -19.10
CA SER A 459 -2.32 -3.86 -17.92
C SER A 459 -1.04 -3.09 -18.21
N LYS A 460 -0.63 -2.24 -17.28
CA LYS A 460 0.60 -1.43 -17.35
C LYS A 460 1.81 -2.18 -16.76
N PRO A 461 3.04 -1.89 -17.20
CA PRO A 461 4.24 -2.35 -16.52
C PRO A 461 4.23 -1.91 -15.05
N SER A 462 4.55 -2.82 -14.12
CA SER A 462 4.40 -2.59 -12.68
C SER A 462 5.20 -1.38 -12.18
N LEU A 463 6.44 -1.20 -12.66
CA LEU A 463 7.29 -0.09 -12.25
C LEU A 463 6.79 1.27 -12.79
N GLU A 464 6.25 1.30 -14.00
CA GLU A 464 5.64 2.51 -14.58
C GLU A 464 4.38 2.91 -13.80
N ALA A 465 3.51 1.93 -13.52
CA ALA A 465 2.31 2.14 -12.72
C ALA A 465 2.66 2.64 -11.30
N LEU A 466 3.70 2.07 -10.68
CA LEU A 466 4.18 2.48 -9.36
C LEU A 466 4.69 3.92 -9.37
N ARG A 467 5.55 4.28 -10.32
CA ARG A 467 6.05 5.67 -10.48
C ARG A 467 4.90 6.66 -10.65
N SER A 468 3.89 6.30 -11.45
CA SER A 468 2.69 7.12 -11.63
C SER A 468 1.86 7.24 -10.34
N ALA A 469 1.72 6.15 -9.56
CA ALA A 469 0.96 6.11 -8.31
C ALA A 469 1.60 6.99 -7.22
N LEU A 470 2.91 6.99 -7.12
CA LEU A 470 3.65 7.78 -6.13
C LEU A 470 3.51 9.29 -6.32
N ARG A 471 3.27 9.76 -7.54
CA ARG A 471 3.07 11.18 -7.87
C ARG A 471 4.16 12.09 -7.29
N LEU A 472 5.42 11.66 -7.36
CA LEU A 472 6.55 12.40 -6.77
C LEU A 472 6.73 13.81 -7.39
N GLU A 473 6.24 14.01 -8.61
CA GLU A 473 6.32 15.27 -9.37
C GLU A 473 5.09 16.17 -9.12
N PHE A 474 4.63 16.27 -7.90
CA PHE A 474 3.37 16.96 -7.63
C PHE A 474 3.44 18.48 -7.85
N LEU A 475 4.61 19.10 -7.82
CA LEU A 475 4.78 20.54 -8.10
C LEU A 475 4.51 20.88 -9.57
N ARG A 476 4.79 19.99 -10.50
CA ARG A 476 4.50 20.17 -11.93
C ARG A 476 2.99 20.21 -12.19
N ARG A 477 2.22 19.38 -11.50
CA ARG A 477 0.76 19.35 -11.59
C ARG A 477 0.12 20.63 -11.03
N LYS A 478 0.67 21.20 -9.96
CA LYS A 478 0.22 22.47 -9.38
C LYS A 478 0.44 23.65 -10.35
N ARG A 479 1.55 23.66 -11.09
CA ARG A 479 1.84 24.68 -12.13
C ARG A 479 0.91 24.58 -13.34
N ALA A 480 0.64 23.36 -13.82
CA ALA A 480 -0.26 23.16 -14.95
C ALA A 480 -1.69 23.66 -14.64
N ARG A 481 -2.15 23.46 -13.40
CA ARG A 481 -3.46 23.98 -12.95
C ARG A 481 -3.51 25.49 -12.78
N ALA A 482 -2.48 26.10 -12.18
CA ALA A 482 -2.43 27.55 -12.05
C ALA A 482 -2.44 28.26 -13.42
N ASN A 483 -1.92 27.61 -14.47
CA ASN A 483 -1.98 28.15 -15.84
C ASN A 483 -3.32 27.88 -16.54
N THR A 484 -4.07 26.83 -16.16
CA THR A 484 -5.44 26.61 -16.68
C THR A 484 -6.47 27.51 -16.00
N ASP A 485 -6.27 27.80 -14.72
CA ASP A 485 -7.17 28.71 -13.95
C ASP A 485 -6.86 30.20 -14.21
N ALA A 486 -5.74 30.51 -14.88
CA ALA A 486 -5.32 31.86 -15.28
C ALA A 486 -5.54 32.18 -16.77
N ALA A 487 -6.13 31.26 -17.53
CA ALA A 487 -6.56 31.56 -18.90
C ALA A 487 -7.94 32.23 -18.86
N PRO A 488 -8.13 33.36 -19.55
CA PRO A 488 -9.35 34.18 -19.49
C PRO A 488 -10.58 33.46 -20.03
#